data_264fb78a0a694a5af7ace5b424c18a42
#
_entry.id   264fb78a0a694a5af7ace5b424c18a42
#
_cell.length_a   1.000
_cell.length_b   1.000
_cell.length_c   1.000
_cell.angle_alpha   90.00
_cell.angle_beta   90.00
_cell.angle_gamma   90.00
#
_symmetry.space_group_name_H-M   'P 1'
#
loop_
_entity.id
_entity.type
_entity.pdbx_description
1 polymer ?
#
loop_
_entity_poly.entity_id
_entity_poly.type
_entity_poly.pdbx_seq_one_letter_code
_entity_poly.pdbx_strand_id
1 'polypeptide(L)' 'LLHIFIDADACPVKEEVYRVARRCGLEVTLVANSWLRVPNEDWILLEVVGAGADAAD' A
#
# COMPACT_ATOMS: atom_id res chain seq x y z
N LEU A 1 -13.25 -12.01 0.99
CA LEU A 1 -12.95 -10.60 1.02
C LEU A 1 -11.89 -10.27 -0.01
N LEU A 2 -12.10 -9.18 -0.69
CA LEU A 2 -11.15 -8.72 -1.68
C LEU A 2 -10.06 -7.90 -1.02
N HIS A 3 -8.87 -8.05 -1.54
CA HIS A 3 -7.71 -7.34 -1.03
C HIS A 3 -7.00 -6.71 -2.22
N ILE A 4 -6.67 -5.43 -2.10
CA ILE A 4 -6.02 -4.71 -3.18
C ILE A 4 -4.54 -4.57 -2.85
N PHE A 5 -3.69 -5.00 -3.79
CA PHE A 5 -2.25 -4.80 -3.68
C PHE A 5 -1.84 -3.75 -4.69
N ILE A 6 -1.11 -2.75 -4.23
CA ILE A 6 -0.72 -1.62 -5.05
C ILE A 6 0.78 -1.47 -5.01
N ASP A 7 1.39 -1.38 -6.19
CA ASP A 7 2.79 -0.97 -6.30
C ASP A 7 2.83 0.53 -6.12
N ALA A 8 3.16 0.96 -4.92
CA ALA A 8 3.07 2.38 -4.57
C ALA A 8 4.06 3.23 -5.34
N ASP A 9 5.14 2.64 -5.83
CA ASP A 9 6.11 3.38 -6.60
C ASP A 9 5.63 3.65 -8.02
N ALA A 10 4.75 2.79 -8.52
CA ALA A 10 4.27 2.90 -9.89
C ALA A 10 2.90 3.55 -9.99
N CYS A 11 2.17 3.66 -8.89
CA CYS A 11 0.80 4.16 -8.90
C CYS A 11 0.74 5.56 -8.31
N PRO A 12 0.56 6.59 -9.15
CA PRO A 12 0.53 7.96 -8.65
C PRO A 12 -0.79 8.38 -8.01
N VAL A 13 -1.86 7.62 -8.25
CA VAL A 13 -3.20 8.05 -7.84
C VAL A 13 -3.70 7.20 -6.69
N LYS A 14 -3.02 7.29 -5.56
CA LYS A 14 -3.35 6.46 -4.41
C LYS A 14 -4.64 6.89 -3.72
N GLU A 15 -4.93 8.17 -3.74
CA GLU A 15 -6.11 8.67 -3.03
C GLU A 15 -7.40 8.13 -3.60
N GLU A 16 -7.45 7.97 -4.92
CA GLU A 16 -8.64 7.41 -5.53
C GLU A 16 -8.83 5.95 -5.14
N VAL A 17 -7.72 5.23 -5.05
CA VAL A 17 -7.78 3.84 -4.62
C VAL A 17 -8.29 3.74 -3.20
N TYR A 18 -7.82 4.61 -2.33
CA TYR A 18 -8.29 4.61 -0.95
C TYR A 18 -9.79 4.88 -0.89
N ARG A 19 -10.25 5.83 -1.69
CA ARG A 19 -11.65 6.18 -1.70
C ARG A 19 -12.51 5.00 -2.13
N VAL A 20 -12.10 4.32 -3.18
CA VAL A 20 -12.84 3.18 -3.68
C VAL A 20 -12.82 2.04 -2.67
N ALA A 21 -11.66 1.77 -2.09
CA ALA A 21 -11.53 0.69 -1.13
C ALA A 21 -12.40 0.94 0.09
N ARG A 22 -12.39 2.17 0.57
CA ARG A 22 -13.20 2.53 1.73
C ARG A 22 -14.68 2.35 1.44
N ARG A 23 -15.09 2.76 0.25
CA ARG A 23 -16.48 2.65 -0.15
C ARG A 23 -16.92 1.21 -0.26
N CYS A 24 -16.04 0.36 -0.75
CA CYS A 24 -16.37 -1.05 -0.98
C CYS A 24 -16.01 -1.95 0.18
N GLY A 25 -15.41 -1.42 1.22
CA GLY A 25 -15.02 -2.24 2.36
C GLY A 25 -13.87 -3.18 2.07
N LEU A 26 -12.94 -2.75 1.22
CA LEU A 26 -11.79 -3.57 0.85
C LEU A 26 -10.57 -3.17 1.65
N GLU A 27 -9.66 -4.12 1.81
CA GLU A 27 -8.36 -3.85 2.41
C GLU A 27 -7.34 -3.54 1.34
N VAL A 28 -6.38 -2.68 1.68
CA VAL A 28 -5.37 -2.23 0.73
C VAL A 28 -3.99 -2.46 1.33
N THR A 29 -3.11 -3.09 0.56
CA THR A 29 -1.71 -3.21 0.92
C THR A 29 -0.88 -2.47 -0.12
N LEU A 30 -0.11 -1.50 0.35
CA LEU A 30 0.81 -0.77 -0.49
C LEU A 30 2.17 -1.41 -0.40
N VAL A 31 2.76 -1.72 -1.53
CA VAL A 31 4.09 -2.30 -1.59
C VAL A 31 5.02 -1.24 -2.18
N ALA A 32 6.07 -0.90 -1.46
CA ALA A 32 6.97 0.16 -1.88
C ALA A 32 8.41 -0.21 -1.58
N ASN A 33 9.34 0.42 -2.29
CA ASN A 33 10.75 0.18 -2.08
C ASN A 33 11.28 0.90 -0.86
N SER A 34 10.59 1.93 -0.41
CA SER A 34 10.99 2.66 0.77
C SER A 34 9.75 3.07 1.53
N TRP A 35 9.95 3.48 2.77
CA TRP A 35 8.83 3.87 3.61
C TRP A 35 8.10 5.07 3.03
N LEU A 36 6.78 5.01 3.08
CA LEU A 36 5.93 6.08 2.64
C LEU A 36 4.98 6.43 3.77
N ARG A 37 4.50 7.67 3.74
CA ARG A 37 3.44 8.07 4.65
C ARG A 37 2.12 7.57 4.07
N VAL A 38 1.41 6.79 4.85
CA VAL A 38 0.10 6.30 4.45
C VAL A 38 -0.92 6.68 5.51
N PRO A 39 -2.21 6.74 5.14
CA PRO A 39 -3.24 7.02 6.14
C PRO A 39 -3.23 5.99 7.25
N ASN A 40 -3.49 6.47 8.46
CA ASN A 40 -3.49 5.60 9.62
C ASN A 40 -4.86 4.95 9.76
N GLU A 41 -5.09 3.90 8.97
CA GLU A 41 -6.35 3.20 8.94
C GLU A 41 -6.09 1.71 9.06
N ASP A 42 -7.02 1.01 9.71
CA ASP A 42 -6.87 -0.41 9.94
C ASP A 42 -6.84 -1.21 8.64
N TRP A 43 -7.50 -0.69 7.62
CA TRP A 43 -7.63 -1.38 6.34
C TRP A 43 -6.55 -1.00 5.34
N ILE A 44 -5.59 -0.17 5.74
CA ILE A 44 -4.47 0.21 4.89
C ILE A 44 -3.18 -0.26 5.53
N LEU A 45 -2.40 -1.00 4.76
CA LEU A 45 -1.14 -1.54 5.23
C LEU A 45 -0.04 -1.15 4.27
N LEU A 46 1.12 -0.79 4.80
CA LEU A 46 2.29 -0.51 3.99
C LEU A 46 3.30 -1.61 4.20
N GLU A 47 3.76 -2.20 3.11
CA GLU A 47 4.80 -3.20 3.14
C GLU A 47 6.00 -2.67 2.38
N VAL A 48 7.11 -2.50 3.07
CA VAL A 48 8.31 -1.98 2.44
C VAL A 48 9.17 -3.15 2.02
N VAL A 49 9.46 -3.19 0.73
CA VAL A 49 10.33 -4.20 0.14
C VAL A 49 11.40 -3.47 -0.64
N GLY A 50 12.43 -4.14 -1.02
CA GLY A 50 13.43 -3.52 -1.86
C GLY A 50 14.82 -4.03 -1.57
N ALA A 51 15.77 -3.49 -2.31
CA ALA A 51 17.13 -3.95 -2.24
C ALA A 51 17.72 -3.80 -0.83
N GLY A 52 17.33 -2.74 -0.14
CA GLY A 52 17.84 -2.54 1.20
C GLY A 52 17.40 -3.62 2.16
N ALA A 53 16.12 -3.96 2.10
CA ALA A 53 15.60 -5.00 2.96
C ALA A 53 16.20 -6.36 2.61
N ASP A 54 16.34 -6.59 1.32
CA ASP A 54 16.93 -7.85 0.87
C ASP A 54 18.37 -7.95 1.28
N ALA A 55 19.07 -6.84 1.17
CA ALA A 55 20.50 -6.83 1.51
C ALA A 55 20.70 -7.08 2.99
N ALA A 56 19.76 -6.70 3.79
CA ALA A 56 19.88 -6.92 5.23
C ALA A 56 19.83 -8.38 5.58
N ASP A 57 19.24 -9.15 4.74
CA ASP A 57 19.16 -10.57 4.98
C ASP A 57 20.50 -11.23 4.74
#